data_3cb2ad0e8b95b01ef3e1a43952f0734f
#
_entry.id   3cb2ad0e8b95b01ef3e1a43952f0734f
#
_cell.length_a   1.000
_cell.length_b   1.000
_cell.length_c   1.000
_cell.angle_alpha   90.00
_cell.angle_beta   90.00
_cell.angle_gamma   90.00
#
_symmetry.space_group_name_H-M   'P 1'
#
loop_
_entity.id
_entity.type
_entity.pdbx_description
1 polymer ?
#
loop_
_entity_poly.entity_id
_entity_poly.type
_entity_poly.pdbx_seq_one_letter_code
_entity_poly.pdbx_strand_id
1 'polypeptide(L)'
;IVARIKQDDSSVPARERGYWYYSRFETGQDYPIHARRKGSMDAAEEVLLDVNQMAAGKGYFSVGGMEVSQDNTLLVWADDAVGRRQYTLRFKDLRTGQVLPDTLTGTSGNVVWADDNRTVLYVENDPETLLTVRVKKHVLGTPASADTVVYEEQDDSFYMGIGRTRDDRFITIGLHSTVTSEER
;
A
#
# COMPACT_ATOMS: atom_id res chain seq x y z
N ILE A 1 7.92 -2.30 -32.56
CA ILE A 1 8.01 -2.92 -31.23
C ILE A 1 6.65 -2.79 -30.52
N VAL A 2 6.03 -1.60 -30.43
CA VAL A 2 4.76 -1.34 -29.73
C VAL A 2 3.62 -2.26 -30.18
N ALA A 3 3.49 -2.53 -31.49
CA ALA A 3 2.46 -3.41 -32.05
C ALA A 3 2.54 -4.90 -31.61
N ARG A 4 3.59 -5.27 -30.88
CA ARG A 4 3.76 -6.63 -30.32
C ARG A 4 3.45 -6.71 -28.83
N ILE A 5 3.17 -5.57 -28.18
CA ILE A 5 2.86 -5.49 -26.78
C ILE A 5 1.34 -5.50 -26.67
N LYS A 6 0.79 -6.48 -25.96
CA LYS A 6 -0.63 -6.50 -25.60
C LYS A 6 -0.91 -5.32 -24.69
N GLN A 7 -1.81 -4.43 -25.08
CA GLN A 7 -2.12 -3.21 -24.32
C GLN A 7 -3.24 -3.40 -23.30
N ASP A 8 -4.12 -4.38 -23.52
CA ASP A 8 -5.19 -4.79 -22.64
C ASP A 8 -4.78 -6.00 -21.79
N ASP A 9 -3.66 -5.90 -21.09
CA ASP A 9 -3.11 -7.01 -20.33
C ASP A 9 -3.56 -6.99 -18.87
N SER A 10 -3.50 -8.14 -18.21
CA SER A 10 -3.81 -8.29 -16.80
C SER A 10 -2.75 -9.15 -16.09
N SER A 11 -2.50 -8.84 -14.81
CA SER A 11 -1.68 -9.68 -13.96
C SER A 11 -2.34 -11.05 -13.72
N VAL A 12 -1.53 -12.03 -13.34
CA VAL A 12 -2.07 -13.29 -12.81
C VAL A 12 -2.83 -12.99 -11.52
N PRO A 13 -4.11 -13.40 -11.39
CA PRO A 13 -4.88 -13.17 -10.18
C PRO A 13 -4.30 -13.94 -8.99
N ALA A 14 -4.17 -13.25 -7.84
CA ALA A 14 -3.77 -13.83 -6.57
C ALA A 14 -4.98 -13.95 -5.64
N ARG A 15 -5.12 -15.10 -4.96
CA ARG A 15 -6.23 -15.34 -4.05
C ARG A 15 -5.82 -15.01 -2.61
N GLU A 16 -6.61 -14.16 -1.96
CA GLU A 16 -6.42 -13.79 -0.57
C GLU A 16 -7.77 -13.56 0.11
N ARG A 17 -7.96 -14.12 1.30
CA ARG A 17 -9.17 -13.95 2.16
C ARG A 17 -10.51 -13.96 1.41
N GLY A 18 -10.65 -14.93 0.48
CA GLY A 18 -11.90 -15.12 -0.29
C GLY A 18 -12.09 -14.23 -1.50
N TYR A 19 -11.12 -13.40 -1.83
CA TYR A 19 -11.11 -12.55 -3.03
C TYR A 19 -9.95 -12.92 -3.96
N TRP A 20 -10.13 -12.62 -5.25
CA TRP A 20 -9.12 -12.70 -6.28
C TRP A 20 -8.68 -11.28 -6.64
N TYR A 21 -7.45 -10.93 -6.37
CA TYR A 21 -6.85 -9.62 -6.63
C TYR A 21 -6.03 -9.65 -7.91
N TYR A 22 -6.17 -8.63 -8.73
CA TYR A 22 -5.41 -8.47 -9.97
C TYR A 22 -5.34 -7.00 -10.37
N SER A 23 -4.40 -6.72 -11.27
CA SER A 23 -4.31 -5.43 -11.94
C SER A 23 -4.53 -5.65 -13.44
N ARG A 24 -5.19 -4.73 -14.09
CA ARG A 24 -5.41 -4.75 -15.53
C ARG A 24 -5.12 -3.39 -16.15
N PHE A 25 -4.75 -3.41 -17.43
CA PHE A 25 -4.59 -2.22 -18.24
C PHE A 25 -5.70 -2.15 -19.27
N GLU A 26 -6.12 -0.95 -19.62
CA GLU A 26 -7.02 -0.69 -20.74
C GLU A 26 -6.25 -0.07 -21.91
N THR A 27 -6.66 -0.38 -23.12
CA THR A 27 -6.03 0.16 -24.32
C THR A 27 -6.05 1.70 -24.29
N GLY A 28 -4.87 2.31 -24.48
CA GLY A 28 -4.72 3.76 -24.46
C GLY A 28 -4.60 4.38 -23.07
N GLN A 29 -4.49 3.56 -22.03
CA GLN A 29 -4.24 4.01 -20.65
C GLN A 29 -2.81 3.68 -20.24
N ASP A 30 -2.17 4.58 -19.49
CA ASP A 30 -0.78 4.45 -19.06
C ASP A 30 -0.65 3.78 -17.68
N TYR A 31 -1.73 3.76 -16.90
CA TYR A 31 -1.73 3.25 -15.53
C TYR A 31 -2.65 2.04 -15.36
N PRO A 32 -2.37 1.17 -14.36
CA PRO A 32 -3.24 0.04 -14.07
C PRO A 32 -4.53 0.45 -13.38
N ILE A 33 -5.52 -0.43 -13.50
CA ILE A 33 -6.69 -0.48 -12.65
C ILE A 33 -6.50 -1.67 -11.72
N HIS A 34 -6.48 -1.42 -10.40
CA HIS A 34 -6.42 -2.46 -9.38
C HIS A 34 -7.84 -2.88 -9.02
N ALA A 35 -8.11 -4.17 -9.09
CA ALA A 35 -9.44 -4.72 -8.88
C ALA A 35 -9.40 -6.03 -8.11
N ARG A 36 -10.57 -6.43 -7.61
CA ARG A 36 -10.78 -7.75 -7.00
C ARG A 36 -12.14 -8.33 -7.39
N ARG A 37 -12.27 -9.66 -7.22
CA ARG A 37 -13.53 -10.39 -7.40
C ARG A 37 -13.75 -11.34 -6.24
N LYS A 38 -14.97 -11.42 -5.73
CA LYS A 38 -15.31 -12.25 -4.59
C LYS A 38 -15.54 -13.71 -5.01
N GLY A 39 -14.83 -14.64 -4.37
CA GLY A 39 -15.03 -16.09 -4.51
C GLY A 39 -14.51 -16.67 -5.83
N SER A 40 -14.88 -16.11 -6.97
CA SER A 40 -14.55 -16.62 -8.30
C SER A 40 -14.17 -15.49 -9.26
N MET A 41 -13.39 -15.80 -10.29
CA MET A 41 -13.04 -14.85 -11.36
C MET A 41 -14.21 -14.50 -12.27
N ASP A 42 -15.31 -15.25 -12.20
CA ASP A 42 -16.55 -14.96 -12.94
C ASP A 42 -17.49 -13.99 -12.16
N ALA A 43 -17.16 -13.70 -10.89
CA ALA A 43 -17.92 -12.75 -10.08
C ALA A 43 -17.77 -11.31 -10.59
N ALA A 44 -18.68 -10.42 -10.18
CA ALA A 44 -18.59 -9.01 -10.51
C ALA A 44 -17.26 -8.40 -10.06
N GLU A 45 -16.68 -7.57 -10.93
CA GLU A 45 -15.47 -6.82 -10.61
C GLU A 45 -15.77 -5.71 -9.62
N GLU A 46 -14.92 -5.60 -8.60
CA GLU A 46 -14.87 -4.49 -7.67
C GLU A 46 -13.56 -3.73 -7.91
N VAL A 47 -13.64 -2.50 -8.42
CA VAL A 47 -12.48 -1.63 -8.64
C VAL A 47 -12.03 -1.04 -7.30
N LEU A 48 -10.80 -1.35 -6.91
CA LEU A 48 -10.16 -0.81 -5.72
C LEU A 48 -9.61 0.59 -5.99
N LEU A 49 -8.75 0.71 -7.00
CA LEU A 49 -8.13 1.96 -7.45
C LEU A 49 -8.07 2.00 -8.98
N ASP A 50 -8.59 3.05 -9.58
CA ASP A 50 -8.32 3.41 -10.97
C ASP A 50 -7.22 4.47 -11.00
N VAL A 51 -5.99 4.02 -11.23
CA VAL A 51 -4.82 4.90 -11.17
C VAL A 51 -4.84 5.92 -12.30
N ASN A 52 -5.51 5.67 -13.42
CA ASN A 52 -5.65 6.64 -14.51
C ASN A 52 -6.49 7.85 -14.07
N GLN A 53 -7.61 7.60 -13.38
CA GLN A 53 -8.42 8.67 -12.81
C GLN A 53 -7.67 9.45 -11.73
N MET A 54 -6.90 8.76 -10.88
CA MET A 54 -6.11 9.36 -9.81
C MET A 54 -4.96 10.22 -10.34
N ALA A 55 -4.35 9.84 -11.46
CA ALA A 55 -3.26 10.56 -12.12
C ALA A 55 -3.73 11.75 -12.96
N ALA A 56 -5.01 11.87 -13.26
CA ALA A 56 -5.54 12.90 -14.14
C ALA A 56 -5.14 14.31 -13.70
N GLY A 57 -4.56 15.06 -14.62
CA GLY A 57 -4.09 16.44 -14.39
C GLY A 57 -2.80 16.57 -13.56
N LYS A 58 -2.11 15.45 -13.24
CA LYS A 58 -0.83 15.47 -12.53
C LYS A 58 0.32 15.22 -13.50
N GLY A 59 1.46 15.89 -13.27
CA GLY A 59 2.67 15.68 -14.06
C GLY A 59 3.38 14.36 -13.75
N TYR A 60 3.15 13.82 -12.55
CA TYR A 60 3.62 12.52 -12.08
C TYR A 60 2.63 11.93 -11.10
N PHE A 61 2.45 10.62 -11.15
CA PHE A 61 1.68 9.89 -10.15
C PHE A 61 2.12 8.43 -10.09
N SER A 62 2.26 7.88 -8.91
CA SER A 62 2.44 6.45 -8.72
C SER A 62 1.74 5.95 -7.46
N VAL A 63 1.32 4.69 -7.49
CA VAL A 63 0.84 3.94 -6.32
C VAL A 63 1.96 2.99 -5.90
N GLY A 64 2.45 3.13 -4.67
CA GLY A 64 3.56 2.34 -4.13
C GLY A 64 3.08 1.07 -3.42
N GLY A 65 2.36 1.22 -2.33
CA GLY A 65 1.80 0.12 -1.54
C GLY A 65 0.28 0.12 -1.55
N MET A 66 -0.32 -1.03 -1.38
CA MET A 66 -1.78 -1.19 -1.25
C MET A 66 -2.10 -2.43 -0.43
N GLU A 67 -2.92 -2.25 0.60
CA GLU A 67 -3.32 -3.33 1.52
C GLU A 67 -4.80 -3.24 1.86
N VAL A 68 -5.48 -4.39 1.85
CA VAL A 68 -6.88 -4.51 2.28
C VAL A 68 -6.92 -5.06 3.70
N SER A 69 -7.80 -4.50 4.56
CA SER A 69 -7.99 -4.96 5.93
C SER A 69 -8.41 -6.43 6.01
N GLN A 70 -8.18 -7.06 7.16
CA GLN A 70 -8.43 -8.50 7.37
C GLN A 70 -9.90 -8.90 7.12
N ASP A 71 -10.83 -7.98 7.44
CA ASP A 71 -12.28 -8.16 7.20
C ASP A 71 -12.72 -7.79 5.78
N ASN A 72 -11.79 -7.41 4.89
CA ASN A 72 -12.02 -6.99 3.50
C ASN A 72 -12.85 -5.71 3.33
N THR A 73 -13.00 -4.86 4.34
CA THR A 73 -13.86 -3.67 4.30
C THR A 73 -13.13 -2.36 4.05
N LEU A 74 -11.84 -2.29 4.35
CA LEU A 74 -11.04 -1.08 4.22
C LEU A 74 -9.85 -1.32 3.29
N LEU A 75 -9.46 -0.28 2.58
CA LEU A 75 -8.27 -0.22 1.75
C LEU A 75 -7.36 0.89 2.26
N VAL A 76 -6.07 0.62 2.42
CA VAL A 76 -5.02 1.63 2.49
C VAL A 76 -4.20 1.57 1.22
N TRP A 77 -3.80 2.73 0.70
CA TRP A 77 -2.82 2.82 -0.38
C TRP A 77 -1.84 3.96 -0.15
N ALA A 78 -0.69 3.84 -0.76
CA ALA A 78 0.37 4.83 -0.76
C ALA A 78 0.46 5.48 -2.13
N ASP A 79 0.32 6.80 -2.22
CA ASP A 79 0.54 7.53 -3.47
C ASP A 79 1.70 8.53 -3.37
N ASP A 80 2.42 8.70 -4.49
CA ASP A 80 3.45 9.71 -4.69
C ASP A 80 3.06 10.53 -5.94
N ALA A 81 2.81 11.82 -5.75
CA ALA A 81 2.48 12.76 -6.82
C ALA A 81 3.66 13.69 -7.18
N VAL A 82 4.84 13.47 -6.59
CA VAL A 82 6.04 14.32 -6.75
C VAL A 82 7.19 13.58 -7.46
N GLY A 83 7.24 12.24 -7.32
CA GLY A 83 8.29 11.41 -7.91
C GLY A 83 9.55 11.31 -7.03
N ARG A 84 9.41 11.48 -5.71
CA ARG A 84 10.52 11.42 -4.75
C ARG A 84 10.49 10.23 -3.81
N ARG A 85 9.58 9.26 -4.02
CA ARG A 85 9.36 8.13 -3.12
C ARG A 85 8.97 8.56 -1.70
N GLN A 86 8.38 9.74 -1.58
CA GLN A 86 7.75 10.21 -0.35
C GLN A 86 6.26 9.96 -0.49
N TYR A 87 5.82 8.82 0.01
CA TYR A 87 4.45 8.40 -0.15
C TYR A 87 3.54 9.03 0.91
N THR A 88 2.32 9.24 0.49
CA THR A 88 1.21 9.60 1.37
C THR A 88 0.26 8.41 1.46
N LEU A 89 0.01 7.90 2.67
CA LEU A 89 -1.00 6.88 2.90
C LEU A 89 -2.38 7.51 2.97
N ARG A 90 -3.34 6.90 2.28
CA ARG A 90 -4.75 7.26 2.26
C ARG A 90 -5.61 6.02 2.47
N PHE A 91 -6.84 6.22 2.87
CA PHE A 91 -7.75 5.16 3.28
C PHE A 91 -9.10 5.28 2.58
N LYS A 92 -9.73 4.14 2.27
CA LYS A 92 -11.02 4.05 1.61
C LYS A 92 -11.88 2.98 2.26
N ASP A 93 -13.14 3.29 2.54
CA ASP A 93 -14.16 2.30 2.89
C ASP A 93 -14.66 1.62 1.60
N LEU A 94 -14.39 0.35 1.46
CA LEU A 94 -14.74 -0.43 0.26
C LEU A 94 -16.24 -0.72 0.13
N ARG A 95 -16.98 -0.63 1.25
CA ARG A 95 -18.45 -0.83 1.25
C ARG A 95 -19.17 0.36 0.64
N THR A 96 -18.63 1.56 0.84
CA THR A 96 -19.23 2.82 0.38
C THR A 96 -18.51 3.45 -0.80
N GLY A 97 -17.24 3.06 -1.00
CA GLY A 97 -16.33 3.71 -1.96
C GLY A 97 -15.78 5.05 -1.47
N GLN A 98 -16.10 5.47 -0.24
CA GLN A 98 -15.70 6.77 0.29
C GLN A 98 -14.23 6.77 0.74
N VAL A 99 -13.48 7.78 0.34
CA VAL A 99 -12.14 8.07 0.87
C VAL A 99 -12.29 8.67 2.26
N LEU A 100 -11.56 8.12 3.22
CA LEU A 100 -11.56 8.58 4.61
C LEU A 100 -10.67 9.83 4.78
N PRO A 101 -10.89 10.64 5.82
CA PRO A 101 -10.11 11.87 6.03
C PRO A 101 -8.67 11.63 6.51
N ASP A 102 -8.39 10.44 7.03
CA ASP A 102 -7.06 10.09 7.54
C ASP A 102 -6.01 10.16 6.41
N THR A 103 -4.89 10.81 6.71
CA THR A 103 -3.79 11.01 5.75
C THR A 103 -2.46 11.00 6.50
N LEU A 104 -1.52 10.14 6.09
CA LEU A 104 -0.20 10.01 6.69
C LEU A 104 0.86 10.32 5.63
N THR A 105 1.65 11.36 5.86
CA THR A 105 2.67 11.83 4.92
C THR A 105 4.08 11.40 5.33
N GLY A 106 5.06 11.49 4.43
CA GLY A 106 6.46 11.19 4.74
C GLY A 106 6.71 9.71 4.98
N THR A 107 5.93 8.83 4.34
CA THR A 107 6.07 7.38 4.50
C THR A 107 6.87 6.74 3.37
N SER A 108 7.39 5.54 3.60
CA SER A 108 8.02 4.73 2.55
C SER A 108 7.01 4.07 1.60
N GLY A 109 5.72 4.15 1.91
CA GLY A 109 4.66 3.41 1.23
C GLY A 109 4.43 2.00 1.77
N ASN A 110 5.25 1.52 2.69
CA ASN A 110 5.08 0.22 3.32
C ASN A 110 4.14 0.33 4.52
N VAL A 111 3.06 -0.43 4.51
CA VAL A 111 1.98 -0.38 5.48
C VAL A 111 1.36 -1.76 5.67
N VAL A 112 0.90 -2.06 6.87
CA VAL A 112 0.24 -3.33 7.24
C VAL A 112 -0.93 -3.06 8.17
N TRP A 113 -2.08 -3.71 7.93
CA TRP A 113 -3.22 -3.68 8.84
C TRP A 113 -2.99 -4.56 10.07
N ALA A 114 -3.37 -4.07 11.25
CA ALA A 114 -3.57 -4.91 12.43
C ALA A 114 -4.91 -5.67 12.36
N ASP A 115 -5.09 -6.66 13.24
CA ASP A 115 -6.26 -7.55 13.22
C ASP A 115 -7.56 -6.88 13.66
N ASP A 116 -7.46 -5.70 14.26
CA ASP A 116 -8.61 -4.90 14.69
C ASP A 116 -9.33 -4.19 13.53
N ASN A 117 -8.81 -4.28 12.30
CA ASN A 117 -9.32 -3.61 11.09
C ASN A 117 -9.50 -2.09 11.26
N ARG A 118 -8.71 -1.48 12.13
CA ARG A 118 -8.75 -0.07 12.47
C ARG A 118 -7.36 0.55 12.63
N THR A 119 -6.41 -0.27 13.01
CA THR A 119 -5.02 0.15 13.23
C THR A 119 -4.15 -0.27 12.05
N VAL A 120 -3.26 0.61 11.62
CA VAL A 120 -2.18 0.28 10.68
C VAL A 120 -0.82 0.54 11.32
N LEU A 121 0.15 -0.31 10.97
CA LEU A 121 1.56 -0.01 11.14
C LEU A 121 2.10 0.49 9.82
N TYR A 122 2.96 1.50 9.85
CA TYR A 122 3.57 2.06 8.65
C TYR A 122 5.01 2.49 8.90
N VAL A 123 5.79 2.57 7.84
CA VAL A 123 7.19 2.98 7.89
C VAL A 123 7.31 4.45 7.53
N GLU A 124 7.86 5.25 8.46
CA GLU A 124 8.18 6.66 8.27
C GLU A 124 9.60 6.82 7.73
N ASN A 125 9.76 7.72 6.77
CA ASN A 125 11.06 8.12 6.25
C ASN A 125 11.58 9.37 6.93
N ASP A 126 12.90 9.47 7.05
CA ASP A 126 13.56 10.74 7.31
C ASP A 126 13.33 11.70 6.13
N PRO A 127 12.91 12.95 6.36
CA PRO A 127 12.53 13.88 5.30
C PRO A 127 13.71 14.36 4.43
N GLU A 128 14.94 14.28 4.94
CA GLU A 128 16.15 14.75 4.26
C GLU A 128 16.87 13.61 3.52
N THR A 129 17.12 12.51 4.24
CA THR A 129 17.85 11.35 3.70
C THR A 129 16.98 10.37 2.96
N LEU A 130 15.67 10.37 3.19
CA LEU A 130 14.65 9.41 2.71
C LEU A 130 14.89 7.97 3.20
N LEU A 131 15.76 7.80 4.18
CA LEU A 131 15.94 6.50 4.83
C LEU A 131 14.73 6.15 5.69
N THR A 132 14.44 4.88 5.78
CA THR A 132 13.38 4.36 6.65
C THR A 132 13.88 4.39 8.11
N VAL A 133 13.24 5.16 8.97
CA VAL A 133 13.76 5.41 10.34
C VAL A 133 12.84 4.91 11.44
N ARG A 134 11.50 4.85 11.22
CA ARG A 134 10.57 4.44 12.26
C ARG A 134 9.45 3.57 11.72
N VAL A 135 9.04 2.60 12.53
CA VAL A 135 7.71 1.99 12.41
C VAL A 135 6.78 2.71 13.38
N LYS A 136 5.71 3.26 12.85
CA LYS A 136 4.67 3.95 13.64
C LYS A 136 3.34 3.23 13.55
N LYS A 137 2.50 3.46 14.54
CA LYS A 137 1.14 2.93 14.62
C LYS A 137 0.14 4.07 14.53
N HIS A 138 -0.79 3.98 13.58
CA HIS A 138 -1.92 4.89 13.42
C HIS A 138 -3.24 4.18 13.67
N VAL A 139 -4.17 4.84 14.37
CA VAL A 139 -5.54 4.36 14.58
C VAL A 139 -6.48 5.24 13.77
N LEU A 140 -7.22 4.67 12.83
CA LEU A 140 -8.16 5.42 11.98
C LEU A 140 -9.12 6.28 12.80
N GLY A 141 -9.31 7.52 12.35
CA GLY A 141 -10.13 8.52 13.01
C GLY A 141 -9.39 9.31 14.10
N THR A 142 -8.07 9.12 14.26
CA THR A 142 -7.23 9.95 15.12
C THR A 142 -6.30 10.83 14.28
N PRO A 143 -5.84 11.98 14.80
CA PRO A 143 -4.87 12.80 14.08
C PRO A 143 -3.50 12.08 14.02
N ALA A 144 -2.75 12.25 12.92
CA ALA A 144 -1.41 11.68 12.75
C ALA A 144 -0.41 12.10 13.86
N SER A 145 -0.65 13.24 14.52
CA SER A 145 0.14 13.68 15.68
C SER A 145 -0.03 12.81 16.93
N ALA A 146 -1.06 11.96 16.96
CA ALA A 146 -1.29 10.99 18.05
C ALA A 146 -0.62 9.64 17.77
N ASP A 147 0.01 9.46 16.61
CA ASP A 147 0.66 8.21 16.25
C ASP A 147 1.85 7.91 17.17
N THR A 148 1.96 6.64 17.53
CA THR A 148 3.02 6.18 18.45
C THR A 148 4.11 5.43 17.69
N VAL A 149 5.37 5.66 18.08
CA VAL A 149 6.51 4.90 17.58
C VAL A 149 6.48 3.49 18.19
N VAL A 150 6.53 2.49 17.34
CA VAL A 150 6.63 1.07 17.71
C VAL A 150 8.08 0.61 17.70
N TYR A 151 8.84 1.08 16.71
CA TYR A 151 10.25 0.78 16.57
C TYR A 151 10.98 1.96 15.91
N GLU A 152 12.21 2.22 16.31
CA GLU A 152 13.08 3.23 15.71
C GLU A 152 14.46 2.61 15.45
N GLU A 153 14.96 2.74 14.22
CA GLU A 153 16.30 2.32 13.84
C GLU A 153 17.26 3.52 13.94
N GLN A 154 18.36 3.29 14.61
CA GLN A 154 19.42 4.30 14.85
C GLN A 154 20.59 4.17 13.88
N ASP A 155 20.73 2.99 13.24
CA ASP A 155 21.81 2.70 12.32
C ASP A 155 21.34 2.96 10.88
N ASP A 156 21.90 3.98 10.25
CA ASP A 156 21.56 4.43 8.90
C ASP A 156 22.01 3.47 7.78
N SER A 157 22.75 2.42 8.14
CA SER A 157 23.13 1.35 7.22
C SER A 157 21.99 0.34 6.95
N PHE A 158 20.91 0.37 7.75
CA PHE A 158 19.79 -0.52 7.60
C PHE A 158 18.62 0.13 6.86
N TYR A 159 18.04 -0.65 5.96
CA TYR A 159 16.71 -0.40 5.39
C TYR A 159 15.67 -1.21 6.15
N MET A 160 14.56 -0.58 6.47
CA MET A 160 13.49 -1.18 7.25
C MET A 160 12.24 -1.38 6.43
N GLY A 161 11.58 -2.52 6.64
CA GLY A 161 10.28 -2.84 6.09
C GLY A 161 9.41 -3.56 7.11
N ILE A 162 8.12 -3.58 6.88
CA ILE A 162 7.15 -4.33 7.68
C ILE A 162 6.33 -5.25 6.80
N GLY A 163 5.90 -6.37 7.34
CA GLY A 163 5.09 -7.34 6.64
C GLY A 163 4.27 -8.20 7.58
N ARG A 164 3.40 -9.04 7.03
CA ARG A 164 2.72 -10.09 7.79
C ARG A 164 3.32 -11.44 7.44
N THR A 165 3.35 -12.32 8.44
CA THR A 165 3.68 -13.72 8.19
C THR A 165 2.60 -14.36 7.32
N ARG A 166 2.98 -15.42 6.57
CA ARG A 166 2.08 -16.09 5.63
C ARG A 166 0.85 -16.73 6.29
N ASP A 167 0.94 -17.03 7.56
CA ASP A 167 -0.16 -17.55 8.37
C ASP A 167 -1.02 -16.46 9.03
N ASP A 168 -0.77 -15.20 8.69
CA ASP A 168 -1.44 -13.98 9.20
C ASP A 168 -1.35 -13.78 10.74
N ARG A 169 -0.45 -14.51 11.43
CA ARG A 169 -0.40 -14.50 12.90
C ARG A 169 0.46 -13.39 13.48
N PHE A 170 1.46 -12.92 12.73
CA PHE A 170 2.42 -11.93 13.22
C PHE A 170 2.62 -10.83 12.19
N ILE A 171 2.88 -9.63 12.69
CA ILE A 171 3.46 -8.53 11.93
C ILE A 171 4.94 -8.52 12.28
N THR A 172 5.79 -8.51 11.26
CA THR A 172 7.25 -8.55 11.42
C THR A 172 7.87 -7.25 10.96
N ILE A 173 8.98 -6.87 11.56
CA ILE A 173 9.83 -5.76 11.14
C ILE A 173 11.12 -6.37 10.61
N GLY A 174 11.35 -6.21 9.32
CA GLY A 174 12.58 -6.65 8.65
C GLY A 174 13.58 -5.51 8.54
N LEU A 175 14.81 -5.78 8.93
CA LEU A 175 15.93 -4.86 8.82
C LEU A 175 16.99 -5.50 7.91
N HIS A 176 17.44 -4.80 6.91
CA HIS A 176 18.54 -5.31 6.08
C HIS A 176 19.53 -4.24 5.70
N SER A 177 20.81 -4.65 5.77
CA SER A 177 21.92 -3.91 5.21
C SER A 177 22.54 -4.67 4.03
N THR A 178 23.65 -4.18 3.49
CA THR A 178 24.37 -4.85 2.40
C THR A 178 24.96 -6.21 2.80
N VAL A 179 25.15 -6.48 4.09
CA VAL A 179 25.88 -7.66 4.59
C VAL A 179 25.10 -8.50 5.60
N THR A 180 23.99 -7.99 6.13
CA THR A 180 23.20 -8.69 7.16
C THR A 180 21.73 -8.36 7.07
N SER A 181 20.92 -9.23 7.64
CA SER A 181 19.46 -9.03 7.81
C SER A 181 19.02 -9.50 9.19
N GLU A 182 18.03 -8.85 9.74
CA GLU A 182 17.37 -9.18 10.99
C GLU A 182 15.86 -9.10 10.84
N GLU A 183 15.13 -9.94 11.55
CA GLU A 183 13.67 -9.91 11.62
C GLU A 183 13.23 -9.89 13.09
N ARG A 184 12.30 -9.01 13.41
CA ARG A 184 11.74 -8.80 14.76
C ARG A 184 10.23 -8.93 14.76
#